data_c44f8920da2f85d1de8d65bfa16720a9
#
_entry.id   c44f8920da2f85d1de8d65bfa16720a9
#
_cell.length_a   1.000
_cell.length_b   1.000
_cell.length_c   1.000
_cell.angle_alpha   90.00
_cell.angle_beta   90.00
_cell.angle_gamma   90.00
#
_symmetry.space_group_name_H-M   'P 1'
#
loop_
_entity.id
_entity.type
_entity.pdbx_description
1 polymer ?
#
loop_
_entity_poly.entity_id
_entity_poly.type
_entity_poly.pdbx_seq_one_letter_code
_entity_poly.pdbx_strand_id
1 'polypeptide(L)'
;TEQPEPVVLDVRTEEEFESGYIPNAINIDLRMGPGFIEQINTLDKNKPYYVYCRSGARSAQAVQLMRDLGFNETYNLLGGILEWEGEVIE
;
A
#
# COMPACT_ATOMS: atom_id res chain seq x y z
N THR A 1 -12.13 -23.33 -3.64
CA THR A 1 -11.93 -22.29 -2.61
C THR A 1 -11.60 -20.95 -3.25
N GLU A 2 -12.24 -19.93 -2.76
CA GLU A 2 -11.99 -18.60 -3.28
C GLU A 2 -10.66 -18.07 -2.77
N GLN A 3 -9.94 -17.39 -3.64
CA GLN A 3 -8.75 -16.66 -3.23
C GLN A 3 -9.18 -15.38 -2.52
N PRO A 4 -8.46 -14.95 -1.48
CA PRO A 4 -8.74 -13.66 -0.85
C PRO A 4 -8.55 -12.55 -1.89
N GLU A 5 -9.42 -11.55 -1.86
CA GLU A 5 -9.28 -10.42 -2.76
C GLU A 5 -8.05 -9.59 -2.38
N PRO A 6 -7.29 -9.14 -3.39
CA PRO A 6 -6.14 -8.30 -3.11
C PRO A 6 -6.56 -6.95 -2.52
N VAL A 7 -5.74 -6.44 -1.64
CA VAL A 7 -5.92 -5.12 -1.04
C VAL A 7 -4.93 -4.16 -1.69
N VAL A 8 -5.40 -2.99 -2.06
CA VAL A 8 -4.53 -1.94 -2.60
C VAL A 8 -4.18 -0.99 -1.44
N LEU A 9 -2.90 -0.84 -1.17
CA LEU A 9 -2.42 -0.05 -0.05
C LEU A 9 -1.60 1.14 -0.53
N ASP A 10 -2.07 2.33 -0.21
CA ASP A 10 -1.40 3.59 -0.52
C ASP A 10 -0.60 4.02 0.71
N VAL A 11 0.73 4.07 0.60
CA VAL A 11 1.59 4.42 1.73
C VAL A 11 2.10 5.86 1.66
N ARG A 12 1.43 6.70 0.85
CA ARG A 12 1.72 8.13 0.77
C ARG A 12 1.10 8.86 1.95
N THR A 13 1.36 10.15 2.05
CA THR A 13 0.73 10.99 3.07
C THR A 13 -0.77 11.11 2.78
N GLU A 14 -1.54 11.45 3.80
CA GLU A 14 -2.97 11.68 3.66
C GLU A 14 -3.26 12.78 2.63
N GLU A 15 -2.47 13.84 2.62
CA GLU A 15 -2.60 14.95 1.68
C GLU A 15 -2.41 14.47 0.23
N GLU A 16 -1.41 13.63 -0.01
CA GLU A 16 -1.19 13.06 -1.33
C GLU A 16 -2.37 12.16 -1.73
N PHE A 17 -2.85 11.35 -0.80
CA PHE A 17 -3.97 10.44 -1.04
C PHE A 17 -5.22 11.24 -1.45
N GLU A 18 -5.51 12.33 -0.73
CA GLU A 18 -6.69 13.15 -1.00
C GLU A 18 -6.63 13.84 -2.37
N SER A 19 -5.43 14.02 -2.93
CA SER A 19 -5.29 14.64 -4.26
C SER A 19 -5.56 13.67 -5.40
N GLY A 20 -5.70 12.38 -5.11
CA GLY A 20 -6.01 11.35 -6.10
C GLY A 20 -5.42 10.02 -5.71
N TYR A 21 -6.18 8.94 -5.84
CA TYR A 21 -5.75 7.61 -5.43
C TYR A 21 -6.34 6.53 -6.32
N ILE A 22 -5.70 5.36 -6.32
CA ILE A 22 -6.17 4.20 -7.07
C ILE A 22 -7.46 3.69 -6.42
N PRO A 23 -8.50 3.36 -7.19
CA PRO A 23 -9.78 2.92 -6.62
C PRO A 23 -9.62 1.81 -5.58
N ASN A 24 -10.37 1.93 -4.49
CA ASN A 24 -10.41 0.99 -3.38
C ASN A 24 -9.14 0.97 -2.52
N ALA A 25 -8.20 1.88 -2.75
CA ALA A 25 -6.98 1.92 -1.95
C ALA A 25 -7.27 2.34 -0.51
N ILE A 26 -6.57 1.71 0.41
CA ILE A 26 -6.53 2.07 1.82
C ILE A 26 -5.27 2.92 2.01
N ASN A 27 -5.38 4.04 2.69
CA ASN A 27 -4.22 4.90 2.94
C ASN A 27 -3.66 4.70 4.36
N ILE A 28 -2.41 4.30 4.43
CA ILE A 28 -1.66 4.25 5.70
C ILE A 28 -0.29 4.84 5.43
N ASP A 29 -0.03 6.01 5.97
CA ASP A 29 1.18 6.79 5.69
C ASP A 29 2.43 6.15 6.29
N LEU A 30 3.37 5.75 5.43
CA LEU A 30 4.65 5.16 5.87
C LEU A 30 5.44 6.11 6.79
N ARG A 31 5.28 7.41 6.61
CA ARG A 31 6.01 8.41 7.39
C ARG A 31 5.58 8.50 8.85
N MET A 32 4.49 7.81 9.20
CA MET A 32 4.04 7.76 10.59
C MET A 32 4.96 6.93 11.49
N GLY A 33 5.97 6.27 10.93
CA GLY A 33 6.93 5.49 11.71
C GLY A 33 6.26 4.40 12.53
N PRO A 34 6.38 4.44 13.89
CA PRO A 34 5.73 3.42 14.73
C PRO A 34 4.23 3.31 14.50
N GLY A 35 3.56 4.42 14.19
CA GLY A 35 2.12 4.43 13.88
C GLY A 35 1.80 3.62 12.63
N PHE A 36 2.67 3.67 11.62
CA PHE A 36 2.51 2.84 10.43
C PHE A 36 2.54 1.35 10.79
N ILE A 37 3.55 0.93 11.57
CA ILE A 37 3.69 -0.45 12.01
C ILE A 37 2.47 -0.90 12.79
N GLU A 38 1.98 -0.06 13.69
CA GLU A 38 0.83 -0.35 14.52
C GLU A 38 -0.43 -0.61 13.68
N GLN A 39 -0.69 0.26 12.69
CA GLN A 39 -1.83 0.11 11.80
C GLN A 39 -1.70 -1.11 10.89
N ILE A 40 -0.51 -1.34 10.33
CA ILE A 40 -0.25 -2.48 9.46
C ILE A 40 -0.51 -3.79 10.21
N ASN A 41 -0.13 -3.87 11.48
CA ASN A 41 -0.33 -5.08 12.26
C ASN A 41 -1.79 -5.42 12.53
N THR A 42 -2.73 -4.51 12.27
CA THR A 42 -4.15 -4.81 12.37
C THR A 42 -4.72 -5.46 11.12
N LEU A 43 -3.96 -5.47 10.02
CA LEU A 43 -4.42 -6.01 8.75
C LEU A 43 -4.27 -7.53 8.69
N ASP A 44 -5.09 -8.17 7.87
CA ASP A 44 -5.03 -9.61 7.64
C ASP A 44 -3.78 -9.95 6.83
N LYS A 45 -2.84 -10.64 7.44
CA LYS A 45 -1.54 -10.95 6.81
C LYS A 45 -1.62 -12.05 5.77
N ASN A 46 -2.76 -12.70 5.65
CA ASN A 46 -2.97 -13.77 4.68
C ASN A 46 -3.56 -13.30 3.36
N LYS A 47 -3.87 -12.02 3.24
CA LYS A 47 -4.34 -11.44 1.99
C LYS A 47 -3.18 -10.92 1.16
N PRO A 48 -3.30 -10.90 -0.17
CA PRO A 48 -2.29 -10.23 -1.00
C PRO A 48 -2.46 -8.72 -0.95
N TYR A 49 -1.35 -7.99 -0.93
CA TYR A 49 -1.33 -6.53 -0.88
C TYR A 49 -0.54 -5.98 -2.04
N TYR A 50 -1.18 -5.10 -2.80
CA TYR A 50 -0.51 -4.31 -3.83
C TYR A 50 -0.25 -2.95 -3.23
N VAL A 51 1.03 -2.63 -3.02
CA VAL A 51 1.46 -1.45 -2.27
C VAL A 51 2.02 -0.42 -3.23
N TYR A 52 1.59 0.82 -3.11
CA TYR A 52 2.11 1.87 -3.98
C TYR A 52 2.35 3.17 -3.22
N CYS A 53 3.20 4.00 -3.81
CA CYS A 53 3.41 5.38 -3.40
C CYS A 53 3.42 6.24 -4.65
N ARG A 54 4.10 7.38 -4.62
CA ARG A 54 4.16 8.25 -5.78
C ARG A 54 4.99 7.64 -6.91
N SER A 55 6.21 7.19 -6.61
CA SER A 55 7.15 6.70 -7.63
C SER A 55 7.70 5.31 -7.39
N GLY A 56 7.39 4.68 -6.26
CA GLY A 56 7.82 3.32 -5.94
C GLY A 56 8.85 3.19 -4.83
N ALA A 57 9.48 4.29 -4.41
CA ALA A 57 10.54 4.23 -3.39
C ALA A 57 10.02 3.95 -1.98
N ARG A 58 9.01 4.70 -1.55
CA ARG A 58 8.40 4.50 -0.22
C ARG A 58 7.71 3.14 -0.16
N SER A 59 7.03 2.75 -1.22
CA SER A 59 6.31 1.48 -1.26
C SER A 59 7.26 0.28 -1.24
N ALA A 60 8.43 0.39 -1.85
CA ALA A 60 9.45 -0.65 -1.77
C ALA A 60 9.87 -0.89 -0.32
N GLN A 61 10.05 0.20 0.43
CA GLN A 61 10.40 0.13 1.84
C GLN A 61 9.24 -0.48 2.66
N ALA A 62 8.02 -0.06 2.36
CA ALA A 62 6.82 -0.59 3.04
C ALA A 62 6.66 -2.09 2.79
N VAL A 63 6.86 -2.54 1.56
CA VAL A 63 6.78 -3.97 1.21
C VAL A 63 7.79 -4.78 2.04
N GLN A 64 9.02 -4.28 2.17
CA GLN A 64 10.03 -4.98 2.95
C GLN A 64 9.62 -5.08 4.43
N LEU A 65 9.13 -3.99 5.00
CA LEU A 65 8.65 -4.00 6.38
C LEU A 65 7.50 -4.98 6.56
N MET A 66 6.57 -5.02 5.62
CA MET A 66 5.43 -5.92 5.70
C MET A 66 5.88 -7.37 5.65
N ARG A 67 6.83 -7.70 4.79
CA ARG A 67 7.40 -9.05 4.74
C ARG A 67 8.05 -9.44 6.06
N ASP A 68 8.80 -8.52 6.64
CA ASP A 68 9.46 -8.74 7.94
C ASP A 68 8.43 -8.94 9.06
N LEU A 69 7.23 -8.38 8.91
CA LEU A 69 6.14 -8.52 9.88
C LEU A 69 5.26 -9.75 9.65
N GLY A 70 5.58 -10.54 8.65
CA GLY A 70 4.90 -11.82 8.41
C GLY A 70 3.79 -11.79 7.36
N PHE A 71 3.71 -10.74 6.55
CA PHE A 71 2.75 -10.71 5.44
C PHE A 71 3.16 -11.71 4.37
N ASN A 72 2.22 -12.55 3.93
CA ASN A 72 2.50 -13.63 2.99
C ASN A 72 2.78 -13.14 1.57
N GLU A 73 2.01 -12.17 1.10
CA GLU A 73 2.11 -11.70 -0.28
C GLU A 73 2.05 -10.18 -0.32
N THR A 74 3.16 -9.56 -0.70
CA THR A 74 3.23 -8.10 -0.86
C THR A 74 3.94 -7.80 -2.17
N TYR A 75 3.37 -6.88 -2.94
CA TYR A 75 3.88 -6.52 -4.26
C TYR A 75 3.99 -5.00 -4.35
N ASN A 76 5.13 -4.54 -4.84
CA ASN A 76 5.34 -3.12 -5.06
C ASN A 76 4.87 -2.75 -6.48
N LEU A 77 4.00 -1.75 -6.58
CA LEU A 77 3.61 -1.23 -7.89
C LEU A 77 4.75 -0.37 -8.42
N LEU A 78 5.52 -0.93 -9.35
CA LEU A 78 6.68 -0.24 -9.92
C LEU A 78 6.24 1.05 -10.62
N GLY A 79 6.98 2.12 -10.37
CA GLY A 79 6.65 3.44 -10.92
C GLY A 79 5.56 4.17 -10.15
N GLY A 80 4.89 3.52 -9.21
CA GLY A 80 3.88 4.12 -8.37
C GLY A 80 2.69 4.69 -9.15
N ILE A 81 1.97 5.61 -8.52
CA ILE A 81 0.80 6.22 -9.15
C ILE A 81 1.18 7.09 -10.36
N LEU A 82 2.43 7.57 -10.42
CA LEU A 82 2.88 8.36 -11.56
C LEU A 82 2.80 7.60 -12.87
N GLU A 83 3.05 6.28 -12.84
CA GLU A 83 3.01 5.45 -14.04
C GLU A 83 1.75 4.60 -14.15
N TRP A 84 0.83 4.78 -13.23
CA TRP A 84 -0.43 4.06 -13.22
C TRP A 84 -1.33 4.56 -14.36
N GLU A 85 -1.78 3.65 -15.20
CA GLU A 85 -2.61 3.99 -16.37
C GLU A 85 -4.10 3.75 -16.14
N GLY A 86 -4.47 3.21 -14.99
CA GLY A 86 -5.86 2.95 -14.66
C GLY A 86 -6.56 4.17 -14.09
N GLU A 87 -7.76 3.94 -13.61
CA GLU A 87 -8.59 4.99 -13.02
C GLU A 87 -7.94 5.55 -11.74
N VAL A 88 -8.13 6.85 -11.52
CA VAL A 88 -7.73 7.54 -10.29
C VAL A 88 -8.95 8.29 -9.77
N ILE A 89 -9.23 8.10 -8.50
CA ILE A 89 -10.33 8.80 -7.81
C ILE A 89 -9.77 10.13 -7.31
N GLU A 90 -10.45 11.21 -7.63
CA GLU A 90 -10.04 12.56 -7.19
C GLU A 90 -11.10 13.25 -6.37
#